data_bc64156c55252cc56c9067d18c00e969
#
_entry.id   bc64156c55252cc56c9067d18c00e969
#
_cell.length_a   1.000
_cell.length_b   1.000
_cell.length_c   1.000
_cell.angle_alpha   90.00
_cell.angle_beta   90.00
_cell.angle_gamma   90.00
#
_symmetry.space_group_name_H-M   'P 1'
#
loop_
_entity.id
_entity.type
_entity.pdbx_description
1 polymer ?
#
loop_
_entity_poly.entity_id
_entity_poly.type
_entity_poly.pdbx_seq_one_letter_code
_entity_poly.pdbx_strand_id
1 'polypeptide(L)'
;MNNFKLIRYSGDDPSIFGLTEEEFRPDKSEKFRKNLLANSLRITDAMFPEINQMVEIVLKKLNIETKVESYISSSPEPQAMCVTQLNSVDFIIVITSSLLDLLSPAELSFVIGHEIGHYVFEHYKHPRPQDNENQLERFNKLQLSRSAEISADRVGLLATISDNNKSNIEIAVSSMIKTVSGVSDRYFKLDIASYLNQGRDLIMLSGNEDSIHSTHPVFPDRVPAL
;
A
#
# COMPACT_ATOMS: atom_id res chain seq x y z
N MET A 1 -16.58 18.01 18.02
CA MET A 1 -15.24 18.31 17.51
C MET A 1 -14.64 17.00 17.03
N ASN A 2 -14.59 16.81 15.72
CA ASN A 2 -14.10 15.54 15.15
C ASN A 2 -12.58 15.50 15.23
N ASN A 3 -12.06 14.59 16.06
CA ASN A 3 -10.64 14.27 16.09
C ASN A 3 -10.28 13.45 14.84
N PHE A 4 -9.95 14.12 13.76
CA PHE A 4 -9.42 13.49 12.57
C PHE A 4 -7.95 13.19 12.77
N LYS A 5 -7.56 11.91 12.73
CA LYS A 5 -6.15 11.49 12.66
C LYS A 5 -5.78 11.31 11.18
N LEU A 6 -4.68 11.91 10.75
CA LEU A 6 -3.96 11.46 9.55
C LEU A 6 -3.60 10.00 9.77
N ILE A 7 -4.01 9.12 8.89
CA ILE A 7 -3.90 7.68 9.11
C ILE A 7 -3.20 7.06 7.93
N ARG A 8 -2.10 6.38 8.22
CA ARG A 8 -1.42 5.47 7.31
C ARG A 8 -2.19 4.16 7.20
N TYR A 9 -2.07 3.54 6.06
CA TYR A 9 -2.73 2.28 5.76
C TYR A 9 -1.81 1.07 5.73
N SER A 10 -0.61 1.18 5.19
CA SER A 10 0.40 0.15 5.38
C SER A 10 0.81 0.17 6.87
N GLY A 11 0.98 -0.96 7.51
CA GLY A 11 1.46 -1.06 8.91
C GLY A 11 2.85 -0.47 9.15
N ASP A 12 3.27 0.44 8.29
CA ASP A 12 4.61 0.90 8.08
C ASP A 12 4.99 2.02 9.03
N ASP A 13 6.23 2.00 9.43
CA ASP A 13 6.84 3.04 10.23
C ASP A 13 6.94 4.34 9.41
N PRO A 14 6.38 5.49 9.87
CA PRO A 14 6.53 6.77 9.20
C PRO A 14 7.98 7.17 8.95
N SER A 15 8.90 6.68 9.77
CA SER A 15 10.33 6.97 9.63
C SER A 15 10.92 6.50 8.29
N ILE A 16 10.33 5.50 7.65
CA ILE A 16 10.72 5.02 6.31
C ILE A 16 10.58 6.12 5.26
N PHE A 17 9.60 7.01 5.45
CA PHE A 17 9.36 8.18 4.60
C PHE A 17 10.02 9.45 5.14
N GLY A 18 10.90 9.34 6.15
CA GLY A 18 11.53 10.47 6.81
C GLY A 18 10.57 11.30 7.66
N LEU A 19 9.50 10.70 8.16
CA LEU A 19 8.42 11.34 8.88
C LEU A 19 8.33 10.85 10.32
N THR A 20 7.83 11.69 11.21
CA THR A 20 7.57 11.35 12.61
C THR A 20 6.09 11.04 12.82
N GLU A 21 5.76 10.21 13.82
CA GLU A 21 4.37 9.94 14.24
C GLU A 21 3.58 11.24 14.51
N GLU A 22 4.27 12.27 14.97
CA GLU A 22 3.66 13.56 15.28
C GLU A 22 3.25 14.34 14.02
N GLU A 23 3.89 14.10 12.88
CA GLU A 23 3.58 14.73 11.59
C GLU A 23 2.33 14.17 10.93
N PHE A 24 1.86 13.00 11.38
CA PHE A 24 0.61 12.38 10.95
C PHE A 24 -0.64 12.86 11.69
N ARG A 25 -0.57 13.95 12.46
CA ARG A 25 -1.76 14.52 13.11
C ARG A 25 -2.51 15.46 12.15
N PRO A 26 -3.86 15.50 12.20
CA PRO A 26 -4.68 16.32 11.30
C PRO A 26 -4.39 17.82 11.35
N ASP A 27 -4.06 18.33 12.55
CA ASP A 27 -3.65 19.72 12.78
C ASP A 27 -2.28 20.06 12.15
N LYS A 28 -1.57 19.03 11.65
CA LYS A 28 -0.25 19.13 11.03
C LYS A 28 -0.23 18.74 9.54
N SER A 29 -1.38 18.58 8.91
CA SER A 29 -1.48 18.18 7.49
C SER A 29 -0.70 19.11 6.53
N GLU A 30 -0.69 20.41 6.82
CA GLU A 30 0.13 21.38 6.10
C GLU A 30 1.62 21.20 6.36
N LYS A 31 2.01 20.82 7.58
CA LYS A 31 3.41 20.53 7.93
C LYS A 31 3.89 19.29 7.20
N PHE A 32 3.07 18.25 7.15
CA PHE A 32 3.35 17.03 6.38
C PHE A 32 3.61 17.34 4.91
N ARG A 33 2.70 18.10 4.25
CA ARG A 33 2.87 18.49 2.86
C ARG A 33 4.11 19.37 2.64
N LYS A 34 4.42 20.29 3.56
CA LYS A 34 5.66 21.07 3.52
C LYS A 34 6.90 20.20 3.63
N ASN A 35 6.89 19.18 4.49
CA ASN A 35 7.97 18.22 4.61
C ASN A 35 8.20 17.45 3.30
N LEU A 36 7.13 16.94 2.68
CA LEU A 36 7.24 16.28 1.37
C LEU A 36 7.82 17.21 0.31
N LEU A 37 7.37 18.47 0.25
CA LEU A 37 7.89 19.47 -0.68
C LEU A 37 9.37 19.80 -0.45
N ALA A 38 9.85 19.70 0.79
CA ALA A 38 11.24 19.98 1.13
C ALA A 38 12.18 18.77 0.94
N ASN A 39 11.69 17.55 1.16
CA ASN A 39 12.53 16.35 1.27
C ASN A 39 12.20 15.25 0.25
N SER A 40 11.19 15.44 -0.61
CA SER A 40 10.76 14.49 -1.63
C SER A 40 10.59 15.18 -2.99
N LEU A 41 10.55 14.40 -4.06
CA LEU A 41 10.31 14.93 -5.40
C LEU A 41 8.84 14.78 -5.76
N ARG A 42 8.19 15.91 -6.13
CA ARG A 42 6.82 15.83 -6.64
C ARG A 42 6.81 15.20 -8.03
N ILE A 43 5.93 14.25 -8.25
CA ILE A 43 5.67 13.65 -9.56
C ILE A 43 4.86 14.66 -10.39
N THR A 44 5.39 15.02 -11.53
CA THR A 44 4.78 15.96 -12.50
C THR A 44 5.11 15.50 -13.92
N ASP A 45 4.32 15.91 -14.90
CA ASP A 45 4.61 15.65 -16.32
C ASP A 45 5.99 16.09 -16.75
N ALA A 46 6.49 17.20 -16.18
CA ALA A 46 7.79 17.76 -16.56
C ALA A 46 8.98 16.94 -16.04
N MET A 47 8.83 16.28 -14.87
CA MET A 47 9.93 15.54 -14.22
C MET A 47 9.78 14.04 -14.34
N PHE A 48 8.56 13.51 -14.24
CA PHE A 48 8.26 12.09 -14.20
C PHE A 48 7.03 11.76 -15.07
N PRO A 49 7.08 12.03 -16.41
CA PRO A 49 5.91 11.92 -17.27
C PRO A 49 5.28 10.52 -17.26
N GLU A 50 6.09 9.48 -17.28
CA GLU A 50 5.60 8.09 -17.30
C GLU A 50 4.86 7.71 -16.02
N ILE A 51 5.38 8.12 -14.85
CA ILE A 51 4.78 7.83 -13.56
C ILE A 51 3.51 8.68 -13.37
N ASN A 52 3.56 9.96 -13.77
CA ASN A 52 2.38 10.83 -13.70
C ASN A 52 1.25 10.28 -14.57
N GLN A 53 1.54 9.91 -15.81
CA GLN A 53 0.58 9.29 -16.72
C GLN A 53 0.00 7.99 -16.15
N MET A 54 0.82 7.16 -15.50
CA MET A 54 0.38 5.93 -14.86
C MET A 54 -0.62 6.22 -13.74
N VAL A 55 -0.34 7.18 -12.86
CA VAL A 55 -1.28 7.60 -11.79
C VAL A 55 -2.60 8.06 -12.40
N GLU A 56 -2.57 8.88 -13.46
CA GLU A 56 -3.77 9.35 -14.15
C GLU A 56 -4.58 8.20 -14.78
N ILE A 57 -3.90 7.22 -15.42
CA ILE A 57 -4.55 6.03 -15.98
C ILE A 57 -5.24 5.22 -14.88
N VAL A 58 -4.57 5.01 -13.74
CA VAL A 58 -5.14 4.28 -12.60
C VAL A 58 -6.36 4.99 -12.05
N LEU A 59 -6.29 6.30 -11.81
CA LEU A 59 -7.43 7.11 -11.36
C LEU A 59 -8.60 7.03 -12.32
N LYS A 60 -8.34 7.16 -13.62
CA LYS A 60 -9.36 7.03 -14.67
C LYS A 60 -10.00 5.64 -14.72
N LYS A 61 -9.20 4.56 -14.61
CA LYS A 61 -9.72 3.19 -14.54
C LYS A 61 -10.64 2.95 -13.35
N LEU A 62 -10.34 3.57 -12.23
CA LEU A 62 -11.13 3.49 -11.00
C LEU A 62 -12.29 4.51 -10.97
N ASN A 63 -12.46 5.32 -12.03
CA ASN A 63 -13.46 6.39 -12.11
C ASN A 63 -13.38 7.37 -10.93
N ILE A 64 -12.16 7.76 -10.57
CA ILE A 64 -11.88 8.69 -9.47
C ILE A 64 -11.53 10.04 -10.05
N GLU A 65 -12.43 11.02 -9.84
CA GLU A 65 -12.26 12.42 -10.20
C GLU A 65 -11.95 13.22 -8.94
N THR A 66 -10.66 13.30 -8.59
CA THR A 66 -10.25 13.95 -7.35
C THR A 66 -8.86 14.57 -7.47
N LYS A 67 -8.53 15.51 -6.58
CA LYS A 67 -7.25 16.20 -6.58
C LYS A 67 -6.19 15.39 -5.83
N VAL A 68 -5.26 14.82 -6.58
CA VAL A 68 -4.17 13.99 -6.08
C VAL A 68 -2.84 14.70 -6.25
N GLU A 69 -1.98 14.62 -5.26
CA GLU A 69 -0.55 14.89 -5.39
C GLU A 69 0.25 13.60 -5.18
N SER A 70 1.30 13.41 -5.95
CA SER A 70 2.16 12.23 -5.83
C SER A 70 3.61 12.63 -5.63
N TYR A 71 4.34 11.89 -4.80
CA TYR A 71 5.72 12.20 -4.42
C TYR A 71 6.59 10.94 -4.44
N ILE A 72 7.87 11.13 -4.77
CA ILE A 72 8.92 10.13 -4.62
C ILE A 72 9.76 10.51 -3.41
N SER A 73 9.82 9.60 -2.42
CA SER A 73 10.67 9.73 -1.24
C SER A 73 11.87 8.80 -1.34
N SER A 74 13.04 9.27 -0.90
CA SER A 74 14.24 8.43 -0.86
C SER A 74 14.17 7.47 0.32
N SER A 75 14.11 6.17 0.05
CA SER A 75 14.17 5.11 1.06
C SER A 75 14.74 3.84 0.46
N PRO A 76 15.54 3.06 1.21
CA PRO A 76 15.98 1.72 0.81
C PRO A 76 14.85 0.67 0.89
N GLU A 77 13.79 0.95 1.61
CA GLU A 77 12.66 0.04 1.78
C GLU A 77 11.60 0.28 0.70
N PRO A 78 11.20 -0.76 -0.07
CA PRO A 78 10.25 -0.61 -1.16
C PRO A 78 8.82 -0.50 -0.60
N GLN A 79 8.27 0.71 -0.61
CA GLN A 79 6.94 1.00 -0.05
C GLN A 79 6.20 2.08 -0.83
N ALA A 80 4.87 2.06 -0.70
CA ALA A 80 3.99 3.17 -1.05
C ALA A 80 3.03 3.45 0.10
N MET A 81 2.47 4.65 0.15
CA MET A 81 1.39 4.99 1.07
C MET A 81 0.44 6.01 0.48
N CYS A 82 -0.81 5.94 0.90
CA CYS A 82 -1.81 6.96 0.64
C CYS A 82 -2.13 7.74 1.92
N VAL A 83 -2.07 9.06 1.85
CA VAL A 83 -2.39 9.97 2.96
C VAL A 83 -3.60 10.80 2.59
N THR A 84 -4.62 10.79 3.42
CA THR A 84 -5.91 11.45 3.19
C THR A 84 -6.16 12.60 4.17
N GLN A 85 -7.25 13.35 3.94
CA GLN A 85 -7.73 14.42 4.84
C GLN A 85 -6.79 15.64 4.92
N LEU A 86 -6.26 16.02 3.77
CA LEU A 86 -5.44 17.21 3.61
C LEU A 86 -6.34 18.40 3.24
N ASN A 87 -5.99 19.61 3.71
CA ASN A 87 -6.82 20.79 3.46
C ASN A 87 -6.81 21.27 2.00
N SER A 88 -5.79 20.89 1.23
CA SER A 88 -5.54 21.42 -0.12
C SER A 88 -5.67 20.40 -1.25
N VAL A 89 -5.64 19.13 -0.92
CA VAL A 89 -5.78 17.98 -1.85
C VAL A 89 -6.57 16.89 -1.17
N ASP A 90 -7.23 16.04 -1.94
CA ASP A 90 -8.07 14.98 -1.39
C ASP A 90 -7.22 13.85 -0.82
N PHE A 91 -6.13 13.50 -1.49
CA PHE A 91 -5.11 12.61 -0.94
C PHE A 91 -3.74 12.80 -1.61
N ILE A 92 -2.71 12.30 -0.95
CA ILE A 92 -1.33 12.25 -1.42
C ILE A 92 -0.90 10.80 -1.52
N ILE A 93 -0.25 10.45 -2.64
CA ILE A 93 0.45 9.18 -2.82
C ILE A 93 1.95 9.44 -2.64
N VAL A 94 2.60 8.68 -1.76
CA VAL A 94 4.06 8.70 -1.61
C VAL A 94 4.60 7.33 -2.01
N ILE A 95 5.60 7.33 -2.89
CA ILE A 95 6.25 6.12 -3.41
C ILE A 95 7.73 6.23 -3.07
N THR A 96 8.34 5.16 -2.59
CA THR A 96 9.79 5.16 -2.35
C THR A 96 10.58 4.93 -3.63
N SER A 97 11.79 5.49 -3.71
CA SER A 97 12.68 5.29 -4.85
C SER A 97 13.02 3.81 -5.06
N SER A 98 13.20 3.05 -3.99
CA SER A 98 13.45 1.60 -4.05
C SER A 98 12.27 0.82 -4.65
N LEU A 99 11.02 1.25 -4.41
CA LEU A 99 9.85 0.62 -5.04
C LEU A 99 9.81 0.86 -6.55
N LEU A 100 10.19 2.07 -7.00
CA LEU A 100 10.29 2.40 -8.42
C LEU A 100 11.35 1.58 -9.14
N ASP A 101 12.49 1.35 -8.47
CA ASP A 101 13.58 0.52 -9.03
C ASP A 101 13.22 -0.98 -9.05
N LEU A 102 12.34 -1.41 -8.16
CA LEU A 102 11.98 -2.81 -7.95
C LEU A 102 10.89 -3.30 -8.91
N LEU A 103 9.88 -2.46 -9.16
CA LEU A 103 8.65 -2.86 -9.85
C LEU A 103 8.62 -2.42 -11.31
N SER A 104 8.07 -3.28 -12.16
CA SER A 104 7.69 -2.88 -13.52
C SER A 104 6.52 -1.88 -13.49
N PRO A 105 6.28 -1.11 -14.56
CA PRO A 105 5.15 -0.19 -14.64
C PRO A 105 3.79 -0.85 -14.35
N ALA A 106 3.57 -2.07 -14.82
CA ALA A 106 2.35 -2.83 -14.55
C ALA A 106 2.21 -3.19 -13.06
N GLU A 107 3.28 -3.66 -12.43
CA GLU A 107 3.32 -3.99 -11.00
C GLU A 107 3.14 -2.73 -10.13
N LEU A 108 3.75 -1.62 -10.51
CA LEU A 108 3.58 -0.34 -9.81
C LEU A 108 2.13 0.15 -9.90
N SER A 109 1.45 -0.03 -11.04
CA SER A 109 0.03 0.33 -11.18
C SER A 109 -0.87 -0.45 -10.22
N PHE A 110 -0.55 -1.72 -9.94
CA PHE A 110 -1.24 -2.51 -8.92
C PHE A 110 -1.06 -1.89 -7.52
N VAL A 111 0.17 -1.53 -7.14
CA VAL A 111 0.43 -0.93 -5.83
C VAL A 111 -0.27 0.43 -5.68
N ILE A 112 -0.20 1.28 -6.70
CA ILE A 112 -0.91 2.57 -6.69
C ILE A 112 -2.43 2.34 -6.54
N GLY A 113 -2.99 1.37 -7.26
CA GLY A 113 -4.40 1.01 -7.13
C GLY A 113 -4.76 0.47 -5.76
N HIS A 114 -3.89 -0.33 -5.14
CA HIS A 114 -4.04 -0.82 -3.77
C HIS A 114 -4.12 0.35 -2.76
N GLU A 115 -3.19 1.31 -2.84
CA GLU A 115 -3.19 2.49 -1.98
C GLU A 115 -4.45 3.35 -2.18
N ILE A 116 -4.90 3.50 -3.42
CA ILE A 116 -6.16 4.18 -3.73
C ILE A 116 -7.36 3.38 -3.17
N GLY A 117 -7.30 2.06 -3.15
CA GLY A 117 -8.31 1.21 -2.52
C GLY A 117 -8.54 1.55 -1.05
N HIS A 118 -7.46 1.81 -0.31
CA HIS A 118 -7.55 2.26 1.07
C HIS A 118 -8.26 3.62 1.20
N TYR A 119 -8.06 4.53 0.25
CA TYR A 119 -8.79 5.80 0.19
C TYR A 119 -10.26 5.60 -0.13
N VAL A 120 -10.58 4.84 -1.17
CA VAL A 120 -11.96 4.63 -1.67
C VAL A 120 -12.86 3.99 -0.61
N PHE A 121 -12.34 3.00 0.11
CA PHE A 121 -13.09 2.31 1.18
C PHE A 121 -12.96 2.97 2.55
N GLU A 122 -12.31 4.13 2.62
CA GLU A 122 -12.11 4.89 3.86
C GLU A 122 -11.53 4.03 5.00
N HIS A 123 -10.63 3.11 4.68
CA HIS A 123 -10.02 2.20 5.65
C HIS A 123 -9.33 2.94 6.80
N TYR A 124 -8.94 4.19 6.61
CA TYR A 124 -8.40 5.07 7.65
C TYR A 124 -9.37 5.31 8.82
N LYS A 125 -10.65 5.04 8.65
CA LYS A 125 -11.68 5.11 9.70
C LYS A 125 -11.73 3.85 10.56
N HIS A 126 -11.10 2.76 10.14
CA HIS A 126 -11.12 1.51 10.88
C HIS A 126 -10.35 1.65 12.21
N PRO A 127 -10.88 1.10 13.31
CA PRO A 127 -10.21 1.12 14.60
C PRO A 127 -8.96 0.23 14.55
N ARG A 128 -7.85 0.72 15.11
CA ARG A 128 -6.60 -0.05 15.22
C ARG A 128 -6.53 -0.82 16.52
N PRO A 129 -5.86 -1.99 16.54
CA PRO A 129 -5.54 -2.68 17.78
C PRO A 129 -4.73 -1.78 18.73
N GLN A 130 -4.99 -1.91 20.04
CA GLN A 130 -4.27 -1.20 21.10
C GLN A 130 -3.81 -2.21 22.15
N ASP A 131 -2.73 -1.89 22.86
CA ASP A 131 -2.11 -2.83 23.83
C ASP A 131 -2.96 -3.13 25.06
N ASN A 132 -3.89 -2.22 25.40
CA ASN A 132 -4.75 -2.33 26.58
C ASN A 132 -6.13 -2.95 26.30
N GLU A 133 -6.35 -3.51 25.12
CA GLU A 133 -7.60 -4.14 24.73
C GLU A 133 -7.68 -5.61 25.13
N ASN A 134 -8.92 -6.12 25.34
CA ASN A 134 -9.11 -7.54 25.51
C ASN A 134 -8.87 -8.31 24.18
N GLN A 135 -8.61 -9.61 24.30
CA GLN A 135 -8.25 -10.45 23.15
C GLN A 135 -9.31 -10.46 22.04
N LEU A 136 -10.60 -10.44 22.39
CA LEU A 136 -11.69 -10.45 21.41
C LEU A 136 -11.78 -9.14 20.63
N GLU A 137 -11.66 -8.00 21.30
CA GLU A 137 -11.63 -6.69 20.66
C GLU A 137 -10.44 -6.56 19.71
N ARG A 138 -9.25 -6.95 20.19
CA ARG A 138 -8.02 -6.99 19.38
C ARG A 138 -8.20 -7.89 18.15
N PHE A 139 -8.73 -9.11 18.33
CA PHE A 139 -9.00 -10.05 17.24
C PHE A 139 -9.94 -9.45 16.18
N ASN A 140 -11.06 -8.86 16.60
CA ASN A 140 -12.02 -8.23 15.66
C ASN A 140 -11.39 -7.10 14.84
N LYS A 141 -10.54 -6.28 15.46
CA LYS A 141 -9.83 -5.20 14.78
C LYS A 141 -8.79 -5.74 13.79
N LEU A 142 -8.08 -6.83 14.15
CA LEU A 142 -7.16 -7.49 13.23
C LEU A 142 -7.89 -8.11 12.03
N GLN A 143 -9.06 -8.72 12.23
CA GLN A 143 -9.87 -9.23 11.11
C GLN A 143 -10.36 -8.12 10.19
N LEU A 144 -10.74 -6.97 10.75
CA LEU A 144 -11.13 -5.81 9.97
C LEU A 144 -9.95 -5.26 9.14
N SER A 145 -8.76 -5.18 9.74
CA SER A 145 -7.53 -4.79 9.04
C SER A 145 -7.20 -5.72 7.88
N ARG A 146 -7.30 -7.05 8.08
CA ARG A 146 -7.09 -8.05 7.02
C ARG A 146 -8.09 -7.92 5.88
N SER A 147 -9.36 -7.69 6.21
CA SER A 147 -10.40 -7.48 5.21
C SER A 147 -10.15 -6.20 4.40
N ALA A 148 -9.60 -5.17 5.02
CA ALA A 148 -9.19 -3.94 4.37
C ALA A 148 -8.08 -4.19 3.35
N GLU A 149 -7.06 -4.98 3.69
CA GLU A 149 -5.99 -5.36 2.75
C GLU A 149 -6.54 -6.11 1.53
N ILE A 150 -7.39 -7.13 1.76
CA ILE A 150 -8.00 -7.91 0.66
C ILE A 150 -8.85 -7.01 -0.25
N SER A 151 -9.61 -6.06 0.30
CA SER A 151 -10.40 -5.14 -0.51
C SER A 151 -9.52 -4.16 -1.29
N ALA A 152 -8.44 -3.68 -0.70
CA ALA A 152 -7.44 -2.85 -1.37
C ALA A 152 -6.73 -3.61 -2.51
N ASP A 153 -6.37 -4.88 -2.29
CA ASP A 153 -5.79 -5.75 -3.33
C ASP A 153 -6.71 -5.90 -4.55
N ARG A 154 -8.01 -6.05 -4.32
CA ARG A 154 -8.99 -6.14 -5.41
C ARG A 154 -9.10 -4.84 -6.19
N VAL A 155 -9.00 -3.69 -5.54
CA VAL A 155 -8.91 -2.39 -6.24
C VAL A 155 -7.60 -2.31 -7.02
N GLY A 156 -6.47 -2.72 -6.43
CA GLY A 156 -5.18 -2.84 -7.11
C GLY A 156 -5.28 -3.70 -8.38
N LEU A 157 -5.94 -4.86 -8.29
CA LEU A 157 -6.15 -5.75 -9.44
C LEU A 157 -6.97 -5.08 -10.55
N LEU A 158 -8.03 -4.35 -10.21
CA LEU A 158 -8.84 -3.58 -11.15
C LEU A 158 -8.06 -2.44 -11.79
N ALA A 159 -7.18 -1.80 -11.03
CA ALA A 159 -6.33 -0.69 -11.45
C ALA A 159 -5.20 -1.11 -12.39
N THR A 160 -4.76 -2.38 -12.29
CA THR A 160 -3.58 -2.90 -12.98
C THR A 160 -3.60 -2.57 -14.46
N ILE A 161 -2.53 -1.93 -14.95
CA ILE A 161 -2.30 -1.70 -16.38
C ILE A 161 -1.84 -3.01 -17.00
N SER A 162 -2.52 -3.45 -18.05
CA SER A 162 -2.23 -4.74 -18.69
C SER A 162 -0.81 -4.78 -19.27
N ASP A 163 -0.15 -5.89 -19.05
CA ASP A 163 1.08 -6.27 -19.72
C ASP A 163 0.74 -7.42 -20.68
N ASN A 164 1.13 -7.33 -21.94
CA ASN A 164 0.80 -8.33 -22.95
C ASN A 164 1.36 -9.73 -22.66
N ASN A 165 2.31 -9.84 -21.73
CA ASN A 165 3.01 -11.07 -21.40
C ASN A 165 2.54 -11.71 -20.07
N LYS A 166 1.74 -11.00 -19.25
CA LYS A 166 1.28 -11.46 -17.93
C LYS A 166 -0.19 -11.17 -17.73
N SER A 167 -0.89 -12.08 -17.07
CA SER A 167 -2.25 -11.80 -16.59
C SER A 167 -2.21 -10.79 -15.43
N ASN A 168 -3.33 -10.09 -15.19
CA ASN A 168 -3.41 -9.13 -14.07
C ASN A 168 -3.16 -9.80 -12.71
N ILE A 169 -3.55 -11.07 -12.54
CA ILE A 169 -3.26 -11.85 -11.33
C ILE A 169 -1.76 -12.10 -11.18
N GLU A 170 -1.06 -12.49 -12.24
CA GLU A 170 0.39 -12.67 -12.19
C GLU A 170 1.11 -11.37 -11.87
N ILE A 171 0.66 -10.24 -12.40
CA ILE A 171 1.19 -8.92 -12.10
C ILE A 171 0.98 -8.59 -10.61
N ALA A 172 -0.23 -8.78 -10.08
CA ALA A 172 -0.56 -8.53 -8.68
C ALA A 172 0.30 -9.39 -7.73
N VAL A 173 0.36 -10.70 -7.97
CA VAL A 173 1.15 -11.63 -7.14
C VAL A 173 2.63 -11.32 -7.22
N SER A 174 3.16 -11.04 -8.41
CA SER A 174 4.57 -10.64 -8.59
C SER A 174 4.88 -9.35 -7.82
N SER A 175 4.00 -8.35 -7.91
CA SER A 175 4.12 -7.10 -7.17
C SER A 175 4.18 -7.32 -5.67
N MET A 176 3.25 -8.10 -5.11
CA MET A 176 3.21 -8.44 -3.68
C MET A 176 4.50 -9.13 -3.22
N ILE A 177 4.96 -10.15 -3.95
CA ILE A 177 6.17 -10.90 -3.59
C ILE A 177 7.40 -10.00 -3.63
N LYS A 178 7.56 -9.19 -4.67
CA LYS A 178 8.69 -8.27 -4.82
C LYS A 178 8.69 -7.21 -3.71
N THR A 179 7.55 -6.60 -3.42
CA THR A 179 7.44 -5.57 -2.37
C THR A 179 7.84 -6.12 -1.00
N VAL A 180 7.44 -7.35 -0.67
CA VAL A 180 7.79 -7.98 0.61
C VAL A 180 9.25 -8.45 0.68
N SER A 181 9.75 -9.00 -0.44
CA SER A 181 11.09 -9.62 -0.45
C SER A 181 12.21 -8.66 -0.82
N GLY A 182 11.90 -7.52 -1.46
CA GLY A 182 12.90 -6.63 -2.05
C GLY A 182 13.66 -7.23 -3.24
N VAL A 183 13.22 -8.36 -3.79
CA VAL A 183 13.92 -9.10 -4.83
C VAL A 183 13.47 -8.66 -6.22
N SER A 184 14.42 -8.20 -7.05
CA SER A 184 14.15 -7.79 -8.43
C SER A 184 14.04 -8.97 -9.39
N ASP A 185 13.52 -8.72 -10.61
CA ASP A 185 13.41 -9.70 -11.71
C ASP A 185 14.73 -10.38 -12.08
N ARG A 186 15.85 -9.80 -11.69
CA ARG A 186 17.18 -10.41 -11.92
C ARG A 186 17.33 -11.77 -11.24
N TYR A 187 16.71 -11.96 -10.09
CA TYR A 187 16.83 -13.17 -9.25
C TYR A 187 15.50 -13.88 -9.03
N PHE A 188 14.40 -13.30 -9.48
CA PHE A 188 13.06 -13.76 -9.21
C PHE A 188 12.38 -14.24 -10.50
N LYS A 189 11.84 -15.44 -10.44
CA LYS A 189 10.91 -15.98 -11.42
C LYS A 189 9.62 -16.35 -10.70
N LEU A 190 8.52 -15.77 -11.13
CA LEU A 190 7.22 -16.03 -10.52
C LEU A 190 6.82 -17.50 -10.69
N ASP A 191 6.55 -18.16 -9.57
CA ASP A 191 5.90 -19.46 -9.47
C ASP A 191 4.85 -19.38 -8.35
N ILE A 192 3.61 -19.15 -8.75
CA ILE A 192 2.49 -18.98 -7.81
C ILE A 192 2.28 -20.25 -6.98
N ALA A 193 2.46 -21.44 -7.58
CA ALA A 193 2.26 -22.70 -6.87
C ALA A 193 3.29 -22.89 -5.74
N SER A 194 4.56 -22.60 -6.01
CA SER A 194 5.63 -22.63 -4.99
C SER A 194 5.37 -21.63 -3.89
N TYR A 195 4.88 -20.41 -4.22
CA TYR A 195 4.55 -19.39 -3.23
C TYR A 195 3.38 -19.80 -2.33
N LEU A 196 2.33 -20.37 -2.89
CA LEU A 196 1.19 -20.90 -2.11
C LEU A 196 1.60 -22.08 -1.23
N ASN A 197 2.53 -22.92 -1.65
CA ASN A 197 3.06 -24.00 -0.83
C ASN A 197 3.84 -23.46 0.38
N GLN A 198 4.61 -22.39 0.24
CA GLN A 198 5.24 -21.70 1.38
C GLN A 198 4.19 -21.25 2.43
N GLY A 199 3.03 -20.76 1.99
CA GLY A 199 1.93 -20.44 2.89
C GLY A 199 1.37 -21.65 3.65
N ARG A 200 1.26 -22.81 2.98
CA ARG A 200 0.85 -24.06 3.62
C ARG A 200 1.86 -24.53 4.66
N ASP A 201 3.15 -24.43 4.36
CA ASP A 201 4.21 -24.77 5.30
C ASP A 201 4.17 -23.87 6.54
N LEU A 202 3.91 -22.58 6.36
CA LEU A 202 3.72 -21.63 7.47
C LEU A 202 2.55 -22.05 8.37
N ILE A 203 1.40 -22.39 7.80
CA ILE A 203 0.22 -22.86 8.57
C ILE A 203 0.55 -24.14 9.35
N MET A 204 1.29 -25.07 8.75
CA MET A 204 1.69 -26.33 9.42
C MET A 204 2.66 -26.10 10.58
N LEU A 205 3.55 -25.13 10.49
CA LEU A 205 4.56 -24.82 11.51
C LEU A 205 4.02 -23.98 12.66
N SER A 206 3.16 -22.97 12.35
CA SER A 206 2.71 -21.97 13.32
C SER A 206 1.54 -22.45 14.18
N GLY A 207 0.86 -23.55 13.79
CA GLY A 207 -0.48 -23.78 14.35
C GLY A 207 -1.37 -22.56 14.03
N ASN A 208 -2.52 -22.46 14.63
CA ASN A 208 -3.42 -21.32 14.38
C ASN A 208 -3.04 -20.02 15.14
N GLU A 209 -1.96 -20.01 15.92
CA GLU A 209 -1.70 -18.90 16.88
C GLU A 209 -0.93 -17.71 16.27
N ASP A 210 0.10 -17.93 15.47
CA ASP A 210 0.96 -16.83 15.00
C ASP A 210 0.30 -15.96 13.92
N SER A 211 -0.55 -16.54 13.08
CA SER A 211 -1.31 -15.77 12.07
C SER A 211 -2.38 -14.86 12.71
N ILE A 212 -2.79 -15.15 13.96
CA ILE A 212 -3.84 -14.41 14.66
C ILE A 212 -3.37 -13.01 15.08
N HIS A 213 -2.07 -12.79 15.27
CA HIS A 213 -1.52 -11.54 15.82
C HIS A 213 -1.04 -10.53 14.77
N SER A 214 -0.98 -10.89 13.49
CA SER A 214 -0.57 -9.97 12.43
C SER A 214 -1.71 -9.01 12.00
N THR A 215 -1.40 -7.74 11.87
CA THR A 215 -2.31 -6.73 11.31
C THR A 215 -2.56 -6.93 9.82
N HIS A 216 -1.61 -7.54 9.12
CA HIS A 216 -1.75 -7.91 7.71
C HIS A 216 -1.94 -9.42 7.60
N PRO A 217 -2.81 -9.91 6.67
CA PRO A 217 -2.80 -11.31 6.30
C PRO A 217 -1.39 -11.64 5.80
N VAL A 218 -0.85 -12.81 6.18
CA VAL A 218 0.38 -13.27 5.55
C VAL A 218 0.17 -13.27 4.04
N PHE A 219 1.15 -12.80 3.29
CA PHE A 219 0.99 -12.57 1.85
C PHE A 219 0.48 -13.79 1.08
N PRO A 220 0.89 -15.06 1.39
CA PRO A 220 0.32 -16.24 0.77
C PRO A 220 -1.20 -16.40 0.94
N ASP A 221 -1.79 -15.85 2.02
CA ASP A 221 -3.25 -15.90 2.25
C ASP A 221 -4.01 -14.85 1.44
N ARG A 222 -3.35 -13.80 0.98
CA ARG A 222 -3.95 -12.74 0.15
C ARG A 222 -4.16 -13.18 -1.28
N VAL A 223 -3.27 -14.03 -1.81
CA VAL A 223 -3.32 -14.49 -3.21
C VAL A 223 -4.61 -15.24 -3.56
N PRO A 224 -5.11 -16.20 -2.74
CA PRO A 224 -6.38 -16.86 -3.04
C PRO A 224 -7.62 -15.97 -2.98
N ALA A 225 -7.50 -14.76 -2.44
CA ALA A 225 -8.59 -13.80 -2.30
C ALA A 225 -8.71 -12.84 -3.50
N LEU A 226 -7.68 -12.79 -4.39
CA LEU A 226 -7.68 -12.08 -5.66
C LEU A 226 -8.56 -12.77 -6.69
#